data_87097f19971bbf95c7a7dd9ae335f3c0
#
_entry.id   87097f19971bbf95c7a7dd9ae335f3c0
#
_cell.length_a   1.000
_cell.length_b   1.000
_cell.length_c   1.000
_cell.angle_alpha   90.00
_cell.angle_beta   90.00
_cell.angle_gamma   90.00
#
_symmetry.space_group_name_H-M   'P 1'
#
loop_
_entity.id
_entity.type
_entity.pdbx_description
1 polymer ?
#
loop_
_entity_poly.entity_id
_entity_poly.type
_entity_poly.pdbx_seq_one_letter_code
_entity_poly.pdbx_strand_id
1 'polypeptide(L)'
;MNSIGKPCCGRRLKVVLAGAFLVSCLWTAWQVAGAIVVVQGESMLPNFHPNDCALAKPRPRQLERGEVVVLDDGKRDNALKRVVGLPGETIHLWQGQVFINRRLVHEPYLDRDTCTYPNQKLAVFLLGQGQYFVMGDNRAISLDSRTYGPVGIEQIRKTISQSAPKMIFLPCALPTRGELTRRPVGACGSASYAKGDR
;
A
#
# COMPACT_ATOMS: atom_id res chain seq x y z
N MET A 1 65.49 14.38 -36.69
CA MET A 1 64.07 14.74 -36.86
C MET A 1 63.26 13.87 -35.88
N ASN A 2 62.85 14.42 -34.74
CA ASN A 2 62.23 13.66 -33.66
C ASN A 2 60.73 13.66 -33.86
N SER A 3 60.17 12.47 -34.08
CA SER A 3 58.73 12.24 -34.07
C SER A 3 58.27 12.07 -32.60
N ILE A 4 57.66 13.10 -32.06
CA ILE A 4 57.08 13.09 -30.71
C ILE A 4 55.74 12.33 -30.79
N GLY A 5 55.72 11.12 -30.20
CA GLY A 5 54.55 10.29 -30.10
C GLY A 5 53.44 11.01 -29.30
N LYS A 6 52.25 11.14 -29.89
CA LYS A 6 51.05 11.71 -29.25
C LYS A 6 50.62 10.84 -28.05
N PRO A 7 50.24 11.43 -26.92
CA PRO A 7 49.93 10.68 -25.69
C PRO A 7 48.66 9.86 -25.84
N CYS A 8 48.76 8.53 -25.67
CA CYS A 8 47.65 7.57 -25.60
C CYS A 8 46.72 7.73 -24.36
N CYS A 9 46.91 8.79 -23.58
CA CYS A 9 46.18 9.00 -22.29
C CYS A 9 44.69 9.28 -22.47
N GLY A 10 44.30 9.99 -23.53
CA GLY A 10 42.91 10.42 -23.72
C GLY A 10 41.94 9.28 -24.06
N ARG A 11 42.40 8.17 -24.65
CA ARG A 11 41.54 7.02 -24.99
C ARG A 11 41.18 6.19 -23.76
N ARG A 12 42.16 5.98 -22.88
CA ARG A 12 41.96 5.24 -21.63
C ARG A 12 41.01 5.99 -20.66
N LEU A 13 41.13 7.31 -20.57
CA LEU A 13 40.28 8.16 -19.75
C LEU A 13 38.81 8.11 -20.23
N LYS A 14 38.56 8.18 -21.54
CA LYS A 14 37.22 8.07 -22.14
C LYS A 14 36.56 6.73 -21.83
N VAL A 15 37.32 5.62 -21.89
CA VAL A 15 36.81 4.29 -21.56
C VAL A 15 36.45 4.17 -20.09
N VAL A 16 37.26 4.71 -19.19
CA VAL A 16 36.99 4.71 -17.74
C VAL A 16 35.74 5.54 -17.42
N LEU A 17 35.62 6.72 -18.03
CA LEU A 17 34.44 7.59 -17.81
C LEU A 17 33.15 6.95 -18.36
N ALA A 18 33.20 6.31 -19.52
CA ALA A 18 32.08 5.59 -20.10
C ALA A 18 31.66 4.39 -19.20
N GLY A 19 32.65 3.65 -18.69
CA GLY A 19 32.38 2.55 -17.73
C GLY A 19 31.74 3.04 -16.45
N ALA A 20 32.27 4.11 -15.85
CA ALA A 20 31.68 4.71 -14.63
C ALA A 20 30.23 5.20 -14.87
N PHE A 21 29.98 5.81 -16.03
CA PHE A 21 28.62 6.24 -16.40
C PHE A 21 27.66 5.05 -16.54
N LEU A 22 28.06 3.99 -17.21
CA LEU A 22 27.25 2.77 -17.34
C LEU A 22 26.94 2.13 -15.98
N VAL A 23 27.92 2.02 -15.10
CA VAL A 23 27.72 1.50 -13.74
C VAL A 23 26.74 2.37 -12.95
N SER A 24 26.87 3.69 -13.06
CA SER A 24 25.93 4.64 -12.41
C SER A 24 24.51 4.47 -12.97
N CYS A 25 24.35 4.34 -14.28
CA CYS A 25 23.03 4.12 -14.90
C CYS A 25 22.40 2.78 -14.47
N LEU A 26 23.20 1.72 -14.42
CA LEU A 26 22.72 0.41 -13.96
C LEU A 26 22.32 0.44 -12.47
N TRP A 27 23.11 1.13 -11.65
CA TRP A 27 22.81 1.28 -10.23
C TRP A 27 21.53 2.10 -9.98
N THR A 28 21.34 3.21 -10.70
CA THR A 28 20.11 4.02 -10.62
C THR A 28 18.90 3.24 -11.13
N ALA A 29 19.03 2.49 -12.24
CA ALA A 29 17.98 1.62 -12.75
C ALA A 29 17.56 0.54 -11.73
N TRP A 30 18.53 -0.06 -11.05
CA TRP A 30 18.29 -1.03 -9.96
C TRP A 30 17.52 -0.40 -8.79
N GLN A 31 17.89 0.81 -8.37
CA GLN A 31 17.20 1.53 -7.29
C GLN A 31 15.75 1.85 -7.66
N VAL A 32 15.50 2.27 -8.89
CA VAL A 32 14.14 2.58 -9.38
C VAL A 32 13.31 1.31 -9.50
N ALA A 33 13.88 0.22 -10.02
CA ALA A 33 13.17 -1.06 -10.14
C ALA A 33 12.70 -1.61 -8.78
N GLY A 34 13.53 -1.45 -7.73
CA GLY A 34 13.17 -1.85 -6.37
C GLY A 34 12.10 -0.98 -5.69
N ALA A 35 11.77 0.16 -6.28
CA ALA A 35 10.75 1.08 -5.76
C ALA A 35 9.34 0.80 -6.34
N ILE A 36 9.21 -0.05 -7.36
CA ILE A 36 7.92 -0.36 -7.96
C ILE A 36 7.30 -1.58 -7.25
N VAL A 37 6.02 -1.44 -6.88
CA VAL A 37 5.20 -2.53 -6.34
C VAL A 37 3.99 -2.70 -7.25
N VAL A 38 3.75 -3.93 -7.68
CA VAL A 38 2.56 -4.29 -8.46
C VAL A 38 1.44 -4.65 -7.49
N VAL A 39 0.29 -4.01 -7.66
CA VAL A 39 -0.90 -4.24 -6.83
C VAL A 39 -1.50 -5.59 -7.19
N GLN A 40 -1.71 -6.43 -6.19
CA GLN A 40 -2.35 -7.73 -6.35
C GLN A 40 -3.69 -7.74 -5.62
N GLY A 41 -4.70 -8.36 -6.26
CA GLY A 41 -6.03 -8.48 -5.70
C GLY A 41 -6.84 -7.18 -5.68
N GLU A 42 -8.04 -7.27 -5.14
CA GLU A 42 -9.09 -6.22 -5.21
C GLU A 42 -9.31 -5.51 -3.86
N SER A 43 -8.48 -5.79 -2.87
CA SER A 43 -8.67 -5.29 -1.49
C SER A 43 -8.55 -3.78 -1.34
N MET A 44 -8.00 -3.08 -2.33
CA MET A 44 -7.77 -1.64 -2.33
C MET A 44 -8.63 -0.89 -3.37
N LEU A 45 -9.61 -1.57 -3.98
CA LEU A 45 -10.60 -0.90 -4.85
C LEU A 45 -11.42 0.13 -4.04
N PRO A 46 -11.86 1.23 -4.66
CA PRO A 46 -11.64 1.64 -6.05
C PRO A 46 -10.30 2.39 -6.27
N ASN A 47 -9.52 2.64 -5.22
CA ASN A 47 -8.34 3.51 -5.29
C ASN A 47 -7.14 2.87 -6.01
N PHE A 48 -7.01 1.56 -5.92
CA PHE A 48 -5.97 0.78 -6.60
C PHE A 48 -6.60 -0.45 -7.24
N HIS A 49 -6.31 -0.67 -8.51
CA HIS A 49 -6.80 -1.83 -9.26
C HIS A 49 -5.73 -2.94 -9.33
N PRO A 50 -6.13 -4.19 -9.54
CA PRO A 50 -5.20 -5.26 -9.82
C PRO A 50 -4.29 -4.92 -11.02
N ASN A 51 -3.00 -5.22 -10.89
CA ASN A 51 -1.93 -4.92 -11.85
C ASN A 51 -1.53 -3.44 -11.95
N ASP A 52 -2.07 -2.55 -11.12
CA ASP A 52 -1.52 -1.21 -11.01
C ASP A 52 -0.07 -1.27 -10.49
N CYS A 53 0.79 -0.40 -11.04
CA CYS A 53 2.16 -0.21 -10.57
C CYS A 53 2.23 1.01 -9.66
N ALA A 54 2.55 0.82 -8.41
CA ALA A 54 2.67 1.89 -7.42
C ALA A 54 4.14 2.15 -7.06
N LEU A 55 4.50 3.43 -6.93
CA LEU A 55 5.83 3.81 -6.46
C LEU A 55 5.89 3.70 -4.94
N ALA A 56 6.69 2.76 -4.47
CA ALA A 56 6.93 2.53 -3.06
C ALA A 56 8.19 3.25 -2.57
N LYS A 57 8.11 3.79 -1.36
CA LYS A 57 9.23 4.39 -0.64
C LYS A 57 9.61 3.51 0.55
N PRO A 58 10.85 3.58 1.03
CA PRO A 58 11.21 2.99 2.29
C PRO A 58 10.26 3.48 3.40
N ARG A 59 9.92 2.58 4.31
CA ARG A 59 9.04 2.89 5.44
C ARG A 59 9.67 3.99 6.32
N PRO A 60 8.93 5.07 6.66
CA PRO A 60 9.37 6.07 7.62
C PRO A 60 9.40 5.47 9.04
N ARG A 61 10.00 6.18 9.99
CA ARG A 61 10.03 5.77 11.40
C ARG A 61 8.64 5.78 12.05
N GLN A 62 7.80 6.70 11.61
CA GLN A 62 6.41 6.84 12.03
C GLN A 62 5.53 6.94 10.78
N LEU A 63 4.37 6.31 10.85
CA LEU A 63 3.38 6.33 9.79
C LEU A 63 2.25 7.28 10.17
N GLU A 64 1.67 7.89 9.16
CA GLU A 64 0.51 8.76 9.30
C GLU A 64 -0.79 8.01 8.96
N ARG A 65 -1.89 8.48 9.52
CA ARG A 65 -3.20 7.96 9.17
C ARG A 65 -3.53 8.25 7.71
N GLY A 66 -4.09 7.25 7.03
CA GLY A 66 -4.42 7.33 5.62
C GLY A 66 -3.30 6.88 4.68
N GLU A 67 -2.05 6.73 5.16
CA GLU A 67 -0.97 6.20 4.33
C GLU A 67 -1.26 4.78 3.86
N VAL A 68 -0.91 4.50 2.61
CA VAL A 68 -0.97 3.14 2.06
C VAL A 68 0.37 2.46 2.28
N VAL A 69 0.31 1.28 2.87
CA VAL A 69 1.47 0.48 3.27
C VAL A 69 1.51 -0.87 2.57
N VAL A 70 2.71 -1.37 2.38
CA VAL A 70 2.98 -2.71 1.88
C VAL A 70 3.34 -3.58 3.08
N LEU A 71 2.50 -4.57 3.36
CA LEU A 71 2.71 -5.54 4.44
C LEU A 71 3.50 -6.75 3.95
N ASP A 72 4.30 -7.28 4.86
CA ASP A 72 4.87 -8.62 4.73
C ASP A 72 3.91 -9.62 5.39
N ASP A 73 3.21 -10.40 4.60
CA ASP A 73 2.32 -11.45 5.11
C ASP A 73 3.03 -12.80 5.31
N GLY A 74 4.36 -12.83 5.10
CA GLY A 74 5.18 -14.05 5.21
C GLY A 74 4.99 -15.04 4.05
N LYS A 75 4.08 -14.76 3.10
CA LYS A 75 3.75 -15.65 1.97
C LYS A 75 4.24 -15.15 0.61
N ARG A 76 5.18 -14.21 0.58
CA ARG A 76 5.68 -13.51 -0.63
C ARG A 76 4.69 -12.57 -1.32
N ASP A 77 3.46 -12.50 -0.89
CA ASP A 77 2.46 -11.60 -1.44
C ASP A 77 2.46 -10.31 -0.63
N ASN A 78 2.94 -9.24 -1.26
CA ASN A 78 2.95 -7.91 -0.66
C ASN A 78 1.50 -7.39 -0.61
N ALA A 79 0.85 -7.52 0.53
CA ALA A 79 -0.51 -7.02 0.70
C ALA A 79 -0.50 -5.49 0.86
N LEU A 80 -1.25 -4.78 0.00
CA LEU A 80 -1.50 -3.36 0.17
C LEU A 80 -2.65 -3.16 1.16
N LYS A 81 -2.43 -2.28 2.13
CA LYS A 81 -3.45 -1.84 3.09
C LYS A 81 -3.26 -0.37 3.43
N ARG A 82 -4.29 0.25 4.00
CA ARG A 82 -4.25 1.63 4.47
C ARG A 82 -4.18 1.68 5.99
N VAL A 83 -3.33 2.55 6.50
CA VAL A 83 -3.22 2.84 7.94
C VAL A 83 -4.47 3.59 8.39
N VAL A 84 -5.22 3.00 9.31
CA VAL A 84 -6.43 3.60 9.88
C VAL A 84 -6.23 3.94 11.35
N GLY A 85 -5.55 3.10 12.12
CA GLY A 85 -5.23 3.36 13.53
C GLY A 85 -3.74 3.51 13.77
N LEU A 86 -3.38 4.39 14.69
CA LEU A 86 -2.00 4.69 15.09
C LEU A 86 -1.69 4.12 16.48
N PRO A 87 -0.42 3.95 16.86
CA PRO A 87 -0.03 3.42 18.17
C PRO A 87 -0.68 4.18 19.32
N GLY A 88 -1.19 3.43 20.31
CA GLY A 88 -1.83 3.98 21.50
C GLY A 88 -3.30 4.36 21.33
N GLU A 89 -3.88 4.16 20.15
CA GLU A 89 -5.29 4.47 19.91
C GLU A 89 -6.22 3.28 20.17
N THR A 90 -7.48 3.58 20.42
CA THR A 90 -8.55 2.60 20.54
C THR A 90 -9.46 2.71 19.33
N ILE A 91 -9.59 1.63 18.57
CA ILE A 91 -10.43 1.53 17.40
C ILE A 91 -11.75 0.88 17.78
N HIS A 92 -12.86 1.51 17.44
CA HIS A 92 -14.20 0.95 17.58
C HIS A 92 -14.84 0.86 16.19
N LEU A 93 -15.38 -0.30 15.87
CA LEU A 93 -16.19 -0.52 14.68
C LEU A 93 -17.65 -0.63 15.11
N TRP A 94 -18.45 0.36 14.77
CA TRP A 94 -19.84 0.44 15.19
C TRP A 94 -20.75 1.01 14.11
N GLN A 95 -21.87 0.39 13.87
CA GLN A 95 -22.87 0.80 12.87
C GLN A 95 -22.28 1.06 11.45
N GLY A 96 -21.33 0.25 11.05
CA GLY A 96 -20.68 0.41 9.74
C GLY A 96 -19.66 1.55 9.65
N GLN A 97 -19.32 2.17 10.78
CA GLN A 97 -18.40 3.29 10.87
C GLN A 97 -17.18 2.97 11.74
N VAL A 98 -16.11 3.74 11.54
CA VAL A 98 -14.88 3.64 12.32
C VAL A 98 -14.78 4.81 13.28
N PHE A 99 -14.61 4.49 14.56
CA PHE A 99 -14.35 5.47 15.61
C PHE A 99 -12.94 5.23 16.17
N ILE A 100 -12.20 6.31 16.40
CA ILE A 100 -10.89 6.29 17.06
C ILE A 100 -10.97 7.16 18.29
N ASN A 101 -10.63 6.60 19.46
CA ASN A 101 -10.74 7.28 20.74
C ASN A 101 -12.14 7.92 20.94
N ARG A 102 -13.19 7.19 20.55
CA ARG A 102 -14.61 7.60 20.59
C ARG A 102 -15.01 8.75 19.64
N ARG A 103 -14.14 9.11 18.66
CA ARG A 103 -14.44 10.13 17.65
C ARG A 103 -14.61 9.45 16.30
N LEU A 104 -15.64 9.82 15.56
CA LEU A 104 -15.86 9.35 14.20
C LEU A 104 -14.68 9.76 13.31
N VAL A 105 -14.16 8.82 12.54
CA VAL A 105 -13.10 9.07 11.58
C VAL A 105 -13.68 9.44 10.23
N HIS A 106 -13.19 10.54 9.65
CA HIS A 106 -13.49 10.87 8.28
C HIS A 106 -12.53 10.15 7.34
N GLU A 107 -13.08 9.34 6.44
CA GLU A 107 -12.33 8.50 5.50
C GLU A 107 -12.62 8.92 4.04
N PRO A 108 -12.03 10.02 3.55
CA PRO A 108 -12.39 10.62 2.26
C PRO A 108 -11.99 9.77 1.04
N TYR A 109 -11.22 8.74 1.26
CA TYR A 109 -10.78 7.77 0.24
C TYR A 109 -11.80 6.63 0.01
N LEU A 110 -12.86 6.57 0.81
CA LEU A 110 -13.94 5.61 0.66
C LEU A 110 -15.14 6.26 -0.04
N ASP A 111 -15.91 5.43 -0.73
CA ASP A 111 -17.22 5.84 -1.23
C ASP A 111 -18.17 6.10 -0.05
N ARG A 112 -19.10 7.05 -0.24
CA ARG A 112 -20.02 7.51 0.82
C ARG A 112 -20.85 6.39 1.44
N ASP A 113 -21.16 5.36 0.66
CA ASP A 113 -21.99 4.23 1.09
C ASP A 113 -21.16 3.03 1.60
N THR A 114 -19.84 3.23 1.77
CA THR A 114 -18.96 2.16 2.26
C THR A 114 -19.15 1.93 3.75
N CYS A 115 -19.56 0.72 4.10
CA CYS A 115 -19.71 0.31 5.50
C CYS A 115 -18.55 -0.53 5.97
N THR A 116 -18.07 -0.25 7.18
CA THR A 116 -16.99 -0.99 7.85
C THR A 116 -17.55 -1.80 9.02
N TYR A 117 -17.73 -3.10 8.81
CA TYR A 117 -18.14 -4.01 9.88
C TYR A 117 -16.96 -4.83 10.39
N PRO A 118 -16.97 -5.26 11.66
CA PRO A 118 -15.99 -6.20 12.16
C PRO A 118 -16.16 -7.56 11.45
N ASN A 119 -15.03 -8.18 11.09
CA ASN A 119 -15.04 -9.52 10.49
C ASN A 119 -15.17 -10.64 11.54
N GLN A 120 -15.00 -10.29 12.80
CA GLN A 120 -15.14 -11.17 13.96
C GLN A 120 -16.08 -10.54 14.99
N LYS A 121 -16.34 -11.26 16.10
CA LYS A 121 -17.17 -10.74 17.22
C LYS A 121 -16.55 -9.51 17.90
N LEU A 122 -15.25 -9.29 17.75
CA LEU A 122 -14.54 -8.17 18.35
C LEU A 122 -14.75 -6.90 17.52
N ALA A 123 -15.33 -5.89 18.15
CA ALA A 123 -15.58 -4.58 17.53
C ALA A 123 -14.67 -3.47 18.09
N VAL A 124 -13.80 -3.81 19.06
CA VAL A 124 -12.91 -2.87 19.76
C VAL A 124 -11.48 -3.40 19.76
N PHE A 125 -10.53 -2.57 19.33
CA PHE A 125 -9.11 -2.92 19.29
C PHE A 125 -8.31 -1.83 19.98
N LEU A 126 -7.51 -2.20 20.98
CA LEU A 126 -6.55 -1.32 21.66
C LEU A 126 -5.17 -1.51 21.02
N LEU A 127 -4.61 -0.44 20.51
CA LEU A 127 -3.31 -0.48 19.84
C LEU A 127 -2.18 -0.21 20.84
N GLY A 128 -1.24 -1.15 20.93
CA GLY A 128 -0.02 -0.97 21.69
C GLY A 128 0.99 -0.04 21.00
N GLN A 129 2.13 0.19 21.66
CA GLN A 129 3.24 0.91 21.06
C GLN A 129 3.77 0.17 19.84
N GLY A 130 3.98 0.89 18.73
CA GLY A 130 4.44 0.31 17.47
C GLY A 130 3.41 -0.54 16.71
N GLN A 131 2.16 -0.62 17.20
CA GLN A 131 1.08 -1.32 16.54
C GLN A 131 0.22 -0.36 15.71
N TYR A 132 -0.15 -0.82 14.53
CA TYR A 132 -1.00 -0.08 13.58
C TYR A 132 -2.23 -0.90 13.23
N PHE A 133 -3.36 -0.24 13.04
CA PHE A 133 -4.57 -0.87 12.52
C PHE A 133 -4.69 -0.54 11.04
N VAL A 134 -4.65 -1.57 10.21
CA VAL A 134 -4.66 -1.41 8.76
C VAL A 134 -5.89 -2.04 8.15
N MET A 135 -6.47 -1.38 7.16
CA MET A 135 -7.65 -1.90 6.44
C MET A 135 -7.48 -1.74 4.93
N GLY A 136 -8.15 -2.61 4.18
CA GLY A 136 -8.31 -2.40 2.74
C GLY A 136 -9.36 -1.33 2.45
N ASP A 137 -9.26 -0.65 1.33
CA ASP A 137 -10.26 0.32 0.89
C ASP A 137 -11.55 -0.40 0.47
N ASN A 138 -11.43 -1.60 -0.13
CA ASN A 138 -12.57 -2.48 -0.36
C ASN A 138 -12.95 -3.23 0.94
N ARG A 139 -13.72 -2.56 1.79
CA ARG A 139 -14.12 -3.06 3.12
C ARG A 139 -14.85 -4.39 3.09
N ALA A 140 -15.56 -4.68 2.00
CA ALA A 140 -16.40 -5.86 1.87
C ALA A 140 -15.60 -7.16 1.74
N ILE A 141 -14.45 -7.12 1.07
CA ILE A 141 -13.68 -8.34 0.74
C ILE A 141 -12.27 -8.37 1.34
N SER A 142 -11.81 -7.25 1.94
CA SER A 142 -10.44 -7.16 2.45
C SER A 142 -10.23 -8.05 3.67
N LEU A 143 -9.20 -8.91 3.58
CA LEU A 143 -8.63 -9.56 4.76
C LEU A 143 -7.60 -8.59 5.37
N ASP A 144 -7.90 -8.06 6.56
CA ASP A 144 -7.14 -6.99 7.20
C ASP A 144 -7.22 -7.06 8.74
N SER A 145 -6.83 -5.99 9.43
CA SER A 145 -6.76 -5.96 10.89
C SER A 145 -8.10 -6.26 11.59
N ARG A 146 -9.22 -6.16 10.90
CA ARG A 146 -10.52 -6.62 11.42
C ARG A 146 -10.56 -8.13 11.64
N THR A 147 -9.71 -8.86 10.93
CA THR A 147 -9.64 -10.34 10.99
C THR A 147 -8.45 -10.81 11.81
N TYR A 148 -7.24 -10.29 11.54
CA TYR A 148 -6.01 -10.78 12.17
C TYR A 148 -5.49 -9.89 13.30
N GLY A 149 -6.16 -8.77 13.59
CA GLY A 149 -5.74 -7.84 14.62
C GLY A 149 -4.74 -6.78 14.14
N PRO A 150 -4.23 -5.94 15.06
CA PRO A 150 -3.21 -4.94 14.76
C PRO A 150 -1.92 -5.56 14.24
N VAL A 151 -1.21 -4.82 13.38
CA VAL A 151 0.10 -5.21 12.84
C VAL A 151 1.21 -4.40 13.48
N GLY A 152 2.35 -5.05 13.74
CA GLY A 152 3.55 -4.36 14.22
C GLY A 152 4.23 -3.58 13.09
N ILE A 153 4.98 -2.55 13.47
CA ILE A 153 5.73 -1.72 12.51
C ILE A 153 6.74 -2.55 11.69
N GLU A 154 7.24 -3.65 12.24
CA GLU A 154 8.19 -4.57 11.60
C GLU A 154 7.57 -5.35 10.42
N GLN A 155 6.25 -5.55 10.44
CA GLN A 155 5.52 -6.19 9.35
C GLN A 155 5.27 -5.25 8.15
N ILE A 156 5.52 -3.96 8.34
CA ILE A 156 5.35 -2.94 7.30
C ILE A 156 6.69 -2.72 6.60
N ARG A 157 6.78 -3.09 5.32
CA ARG A 157 8.02 -3.00 4.55
C ARG A 157 8.23 -1.65 3.88
N LYS A 158 7.19 -1.11 3.26
CA LYS A 158 7.25 0.10 2.44
C LYS A 158 5.97 0.90 2.59
N THR A 159 6.01 2.17 2.18
CA THR A 159 4.83 3.02 2.02
C THR A 159 4.66 3.39 0.55
N ILE A 160 3.41 3.60 0.12
CA ILE A 160 3.10 4.08 -1.22
C ILE A 160 2.99 5.60 -1.17
N SER A 161 3.71 6.28 -2.04
CA SER A 161 3.66 7.74 -2.13
C SER A 161 2.31 8.20 -2.68
N GLN A 162 1.50 8.84 -1.84
CA GLN A 162 0.22 9.44 -2.26
C GLN A 162 0.42 10.83 -2.92
N SER A 163 1.57 11.47 -2.68
CA SER A 163 1.92 12.79 -3.26
C SER A 163 2.47 12.70 -4.67
N ALA A 164 2.77 11.49 -5.18
CA ALA A 164 3.02 11.37 -6.60
C ALA A 164 1.71 11.74 -7.32
N PRO A 165 1.73 12.67 -8.32
CA PRO A 165 0.61 12.79 -9.22
C PRO A 165 0.26 11.36 -9.62
N LYS A 166 -1.04 11.01 -9.71
CA LYS A 166 -1.47 9.71 -10.22
C LYS A 166 -0.62 9.46 -11.47
N MET A 167 0.58 8.92 -11.25
CA MET A 167 1.43 8.50 -12.35
C MET A 167 0.56 7.45 -13.00
N ILE A 168 0.11 7.80 -14.17
CA ILE A 168 -0.62 6.99 -15.12
C ILE A 168 -0.14 5.58 -14.87
N PHE A 169 -0.97 4.80 -14.18
CA PHE A 169 -0.74 3.41 -13.96
C PHE A 169 -0.74 2.77 -15.34
N LEU A 170 0.43 2.77 -15.98
CA LEU A 170 0.62 1.94 -17.15
C LEU A 170 0.41 0.52 -16.65
N PRO A 171 -0.59 -0.21 -17.19
CA PRO A 171 -0.76 -1.59 -16.82
C PRO A 171 0.57 -2.31 -17.05
N CYS A 172 1.11 -2.90 -15.99
CA CYS A 172 2.42 -3.57 -16.03
C CYS A 172 2.39 -4.87 -16.86
N ALA A 173 1.24 -5.23 -17.41
CA ALA A 173 1.04 -6.36 -18.30
C ALA A 173 0.01 -6.03 -19.38
N LEU A 174 0.22 -6.54 -20.58
CA LEU A 174 -0.77 -6.54 -21.66
C LEU A 174 -2.11 -7.11 -21.17
N PRO A 175 -3.26 -6.52 -21.54
CA PRO A 175 -4.55 -6.92 -21.01
C PRO A 175 -4.87 -8.36 -21.43
N THR A 176 -4.92 -9.26 -20.47
CA THR A 176 -5.61 -10.54 -20.68
C THR A 176 -7.12 -10.25 -20.63
N ARG A 177 -7.76 -10.48 -21.73
CA ARG A 177 -9.19 -10.31 -22.01
C ARG A 177 -10.01 -11.17 -21.04
N GLY A 178 -10.66 -10.54 -20.05
CA GLY A 178 -11.49 -11.19 -19.02
C GLY A 178 -12.43 -10.17 -18.38
N GLU A 179 -13.58 -10.10 -18.92
CA GLU A 179 -14.93 -9.72 -18.48
C GLU A 179 -15.11 -9.03 -17.12
N LEU A 180 -15.40 -7.70 -17.21
CA LEU A 180 -15.90 -6.89 -16.10
C LEU A 180 -17.39 -7.18 -15.86
N THR A 181 -17.71 -8.01 -14.88
CA THR A 181 -19.04 -7.98 -14.28
C THR A 181 -19.00 -7.13 -13.02
N ARG A 182 -19.47 -5.89 -13.12
CA ARG A 182 -19.73 -5.01 -11.97
C ARG A 182 -20.87 -5.63 -11.16
N ARG A 183 -20.57 -6.12 -9.95
CA ARG A 183 -21.61 -6.33 -8.94
C ARG A 183 -21.84 -5.00 -8.21
N PRO A 184 -23.09 -4.56 -8.01
CA PRO A 184 -23.37 -3.38 -7.23
C PRO A 184 -22.96 -3.62 -5.77
N VAL A 185 -22.18 -2.69 -5.22
CA VAL A 185 -21.89 -2.64 -3.78
C VAL A 185 -23.20 -2.32 -3.08
N GLY A 186 -23.68 -3.24 -2.23
CA GLY A 186 -24.94 -3.08 -1.52
C GLY A 186 -24.91 -1.85 -0.61
N ALA A 187 -25.97 -1.05 -0.68
CA ALA A 187 -26.22 0.04 0.24
C ALA A 187 -26.18 -0.45 1.69
N CYS A 188 -25.77 0.44 2.61
CA CYS A 188 -25.75 0.20 4.05
C CYS A 188 -27.19 -0.02 4.59
N GLY A 189 -27.73 -1.21 4.33
CA GLY A 189 -29.00 -1.64 4.87
C GLY A 189 -28.83 -1.99 6.36
N SER A 190 -29.73 -1.52 7.20
CA SER A 190 -29.82 -1.85 8.62
C SER A 190 -29.87 -3.38 8.81
N ALA A 191 -28.69 -3.98 9.01
CA ALA A 191 -28.65 -5.35 9.49
C ALA A 191 -29.16 -5.33 10.94
N SER A 192 -30.38 -5.77 11.12
CA SER A 192 -30.96 -6.05 12.43
C SER A 192 -30.08 -7.09 13.14
N TYR A 193 -29.31 -6.64 14.10
CA TYR A 193 -28.67 -7.51 15.07
C TYR A 193 -29.82 -8.26 15.81
N ALA A 194 -29.99 -9.51 15.48
CA ALA A 194 -30.94 -10.37 16.18
C ALA A 194 -30.51 -10.40 17.64
N LYS A 195 -31.42 -9.87 18.47
CA LYS A 195 -31.41 -9.91 19.92
C LYS A 195 -31.43 -11.39 20.33
N GLY A 196 -30.27 -11.93 20.70
CA GLY A 196 -30.17 -13.24 21.31
C GLY A 196 -30.68 -13.15 22.73
N ASP A 197 -31.92 -13.51 22.94
CA ASP A 197 -32.49 -13.78 24.26
C ASP A 197 -31.89 -15.04 24.87
N ARG A 198 -31.61 -14.92 26.17
CA ARG A 198 -31.36 -15.90 27.23
C ARG A 198 -29.94 -16.40 27.42
#